data_072c0baadbe652db5d1237aa17ebfb70
#
_entry.id   072c0baadbe652db5d1237aa17ebfb70
#
_cell.length_a   1.000
_cell.length_b   1.000
_cell.length_c   1.000
_cell.angle_alpha   90.00
_cell.angle_beta   90.00
_cell.angle_gamma   90.00
#
_symmetry.space_group_name_H-M   'P 1'
#
loop_
_entity.id
_entity.type
_entity.pdbx_description
1 polymer ?
#
loop_
_entity_poly.entity_id
_entity_poly.type
_entity_poly.pdbx_seq_one_letter_code
_entity_poly.pdbx_strand_id
1 'polypeptide(L)'
;ALVGAFGGSKKKSDEPFDPSTYESMDYAAVAQNPDSYKDKKLYAKGKIAQVIEGDSETDLRVATATNGHDDIVFVAYDSDILDGAHLTEGQYIGVYGHCKGQVSYTSALGAKISIPGLDADSIDQTVKSPQEVQVEAMQAMLDGADFEKVDTSGYGTWEYVAKIQNTTENDYSNVSLVLGIYDASGMRIGETYANATSWAPGETVQFEGYLDSTKADAAVSVKPEIQGFSIGSDYYSPSQLS
;
A
#
# COMPACT_ATOMS: atom_id res chain seq x y z
N ALA A 1 -22.46 -13.24 -16.51
CA ALA A 1 -23.14 -12.09 -17.12
C ALA A 1 -23.73 -11.24 -16.00
N LEU A 2 -23.12 -10.09 -15.73
CA LEU A 2 -23.72 -9.07 -14.86
C LEU A 2 -24.75 -8.32 -15.70
N VAL A 3 -26.03 -8.46 -15.36
CA VAL A 3 -27.09 -7.60 -15.88
C VAL A 3 -27.62 -6.82 -14.70
N GLY A 4 -27.24 -5.58 -14.60
CA GLY A 4 -27.76 -4.61 -13.69
C GLY A 4 -27.34 -3.23 -14.18
N ALA A 5 -27.99 -2.75 -15.26
CA ALA A 5 -27.86 -1.36 -15.67
C ALA A 5 -28.54 -0.49 -14.61
N PHE A 6 -27.75 0.21 -13.80
CA PHE A 6 -28.23 1.27 -12.94
C PHE A 6 -28.05 2.61 -13.67
N GLY A 7 -28.95 2.88 -14.62
CA GLY A 7 -29.07 4.18 -15.24
C GLY A 7 -29.65 5.19 -14.25
N GLY A 8 -28.86 6.15 -13.90
CA GLY A 8 -29.24 7.30 -13.09
C GLY A 8 -28.13 8.32 -13.05
N SER A 9 -27.75 8.89 -14.21
CA SER A 9 -26.85 10.05 -14.24
C SER A 9 -27.45 11.16 -13.40
N LYS A 10 -26.95 11.36 -12.17
CA LYS A 10 -27.15 12.64 -11.46
C LYS A 10 -26.42 13.71 -12.24
N LYS A 11 -27.12 14.82 -12.56
CA LYS A 11 -26.45 16.05 -13.00
C LYS A 11 -25.28 16.34 -12.08
N LYS A 12 -24.08 16.46 -12.66
CA LYS A 12 -22.88 17.00 -11.99
C LYS A 12 -23.31 18.27 -11.28
N SER A 13 -23.13 18.37 -9.97
CA SER A 13 -23.40 19.60 -9.23
C SER A 13 -22.45 20.67 -9.76
N ASP A 14 -22.95 21.88 -10.01
CA ASP A 14 -22.11 23.04 -10.42
C ASP A 14 -21.18 23.52 -9.28
N GLU A 15 -21.18 22.85 -8.13
CA GLU A 15 -20.30 23.18 -7.00
C GLU A 15 -18.90 22.62 -7.23
N PRO A 16 -17.85 23.42 -6.96
CA PRO A 16 -16.47 22.93 -7.01
C PRO A 16 -16.29 21.74 -6.07
N PHE A 17 -15.52 20.73 -6.51
CA PHE A 17 -15.17 19.60 -5.67
C PHE A 17 -14.36 20.07 -4.45
N ASP A 18 -14.84 19.76 -3.25
CA ASP A 18 -14.16 20.02 -1.98
C ASP A 18 -14.07 18.73 -1.16
N PRO A 19 -12.88 18.10 -1.08
CA PRO A 19 -12.69 16.82 -0.38
C PRO A 19 -13.01 16.93 1.13
N SER A 20 -12.93 18.12 1.73
CA SER A 20 -13.20 18.31 3.16
C SER A 20 -14.67 18.10 3.54
N THR A 21 -15.57 18.07 2.56
CA THR A 21 -17.01 17.86 2.75
C THR A 21 -17.40 16.38 2.83
N TYR A 22 -16.45 15.46 2.61
CA TYR A 22 -16.68 14.01 2.65
C TYR A 22 -16.24 13.42 3.98
N GLU A 23 -17.12 12.64 4.59
CA GLU A 23 -16.81 11.90 5.82
C GLU A 23 -16.12 10.58 5.48
N SER A 24 -15.16 10.15 6.32
CA SER A 24 -14.55 8.82 6.15
C SER A 24 -15.62 7.74 6.32
N MET A 25 -15.70 6.83 5.36
CA MET A 25 -16.68 5.74 5.38
C MET A 25 -16.34 4.70 6.45
N ASP A 26 -17.25 4.50 7.39
CA ASP A 26 -17.28 3.32 8.25
C ASP A 26 -18.09 2.23 7.51
N TYR A 27 -17.39 1.26 6.93
CA TYR A 27 -18.01 0.18 6.17
C TYR A 27 -19.08 -0.58 6.97
N ALA A 28 -18.76 -0.95 8.22
CA ALA A 28 -19.68 -1.73 9.05
C ALA A 28 -20.95 -0.95 9.38
N ALA A 29 -20.83 0.34 9.69
CA ALA A 29 -21.99 1.20 9.97
C ALA A 29 -22.87 1.39 8.74
N VAL A 30 -22.27 1.61 7.56
CA VAL A 30 -23.01 1.75 6.29
C VAL A 30 -23.66 0.42 5.87
N ALA A 31 -22.95 -0.71 6.00
CA ALA A 31 -23.50 -2.02 5.67
C ALA A 31 -24.69 -2.43 6.57
N GLN A 32 -24.67 -2.03 7.84
CA GLN A 32 -25.74 -2.31 8.79
C GLN A 32 -26.96 -1.39 8.62
N ASN A 33 -26.75 -0.13 8.24
CA ASN A 33 -27.80 0.88 8.15
C ASN A 33 -27.74 1.67 6.84
N PRO A 34 -27.80 1.03 5.65
CA PRO A 34 -27.53 1.66 4.37
C PRO A 34 -28.45 2.84 4.06
N ASP A 35 -29.72 2.77 4.47
CA ASP A 35 -30.69 3.84 4.23
C ASP A 35 -30.37 5.13 5.01
N SER A 36 -29.73 5.02 6.17
CA SER A 36 -29.33 6.19 6.99
C SER A 36 -28.14 6.96 6.37
N TYR A 37 -27.42 6.33 5.48
CA TYR A 37 -26.27 6.92 4.79
C TYR A 37 -26.57 7.34 3.36
N LYS A 38 -27.74 7.02 2.84
CA LYS A 38 -28.13 7.36 1.48
C LYS A 38 -27.98 8.88 1.22
N ASP A 39 -27.37 9.20 0.09
CA ASP A 39 -27.03 10.57 -0.37
C ASP A 39 -26.00 11.33 0.48
N LYS A 40 -25.43 10.73 1.54
CA LYS A 40 -24.30 11.31 2.28
C LYS A 40 -23.01 11.28 1.43
N LYS A 41 -22.21 12.34 1.55
CA LYS A 41 -20.87 12.42 0.96
C LYS A 41 -19.89 11.60 1.80
N LEU A 42 -19.34 10.54 1.22
CA LEU A 42 -18.43 9.62 1.89
C LEU A 42 -17.11 9.50 1.13
N TYR A 43 -16.04 9.31 1.88
CA TYR A 43 -14.72 8.97 1.37
C TYR A 43 -14.36 7.54 1.77
N ALA A 44 -14.06 6.70 0.79
CA ALA A 44 -13.54 5.35 0.98
C ALA A 44 -12.21 5.18 0.27
N LYS A 45 -11.32 4.37 0.81
CA LYS A 45 -10.06 4.00 0.16
C LYS A 45 -9.89 2.49 0.18
N GLY A 46 -9.29 1.95 -0.87
CA GLY A 46 -9.10 0.51 -0.94
C GLY A 46 -8.47 0.05 -2.24
N LYS A 47 -8.29 -1.26 -2.34
CA LYS A 47 -7.73 -1.94 -3.50
C LYS A 47 -8.84 -2.30 -4.48
N ILE A 48 -8.65 -2.00 -5.76
CA ILE A 48 -9.58 -2.42 -6.80
C ILE A 48 -9.49 -3.95 -6.97
N ALA A 49 -10.58 -4.63 -6.63
CA ALA A 49 -10.72 -6.07 -6.77
C ALA A 49 -11.29 -6.47 -8.14
N GLN A 50 -12.05 -5.57 -8.77
CA GLN A 50 -12.62 -5.81 -10.10
C GLN A 50 -12.96 -4.48 -10.78
N VAL A 51 -12.73 -4.41 -12.10
CA VAL A 51 -13.15 -3.33 -12.99
C VAL A 51 -14.16 -3.90 -14.00
N ILE A 52 -15.29 -3.22 -14.19
CA ILE A 52 -16.34 -3.58 -15.14
C ILE A 52 -16.61 -2.34 -15.97
N GLU A 53 -16.00 -2.27 -17.14
CA GLU A 53 -16.17 -1.13 -18.06
C GLU A 53 -17.50 -1.23 -18.80
N GLY A 54 -18.27 -0.14 -18.85
CA GLY A 54 -19.44 0.08 -19.66
C GLY A 54 -19.20 1.18 -20.68
N ASP A 55 -20.20 1.49 -21.51
CA ASP A 55 -20.07 2.48 -22.59
C ASP A 55 -19.92 3.91 -22.06
N SER A 56 -20.53 4.26 -20.94
CA SER A 56 -20.50 5.62 -20.34
C SER A 56 -20.23 5.61 -18.83
N GLU A 57 -20.38 4.49 -18.17
CA GLU A 57 -20.19 4.31 -16.74
C GLU A 57 -19.29 3.10 -16.51
N THR A 58 -18.38 3.20 -15.57
CA THR A 58 -17.54 2.09 -15.12
C THR A 58 -17.87 1.75 -13.68
N ASP A 59 -18.00 0.46 -13.42
CA ASP A 59 -18.25 -0.09 -12.11
C ASP A 59 -16.99 -0.72 -11.53
N LEU A 60 -16.71 -0.44 -10.25
CA LEU A 60 -15.61 -1.06 -9.51
C LEU A 60 -16.14 -1.84 -8.34
N ARG A 61 -15.41 -2.87 -7.96
CA ARG A 61 -15.43 -3.45 -6.61
C ARG A 61 -14.16 -3.06 -5.91
N VAL A 62 -14.28 -2.31 -4.83
CA VAL A 62 -13.16 -1.81 -4.05
C VAL A 62 -13.16 -2.49 -2.68
N ALA A 63 -12.10 -3.24 -2.39
CA ALA A 63 -11.87 -3.86 -1.09
C ALA A 63 -11.28 -2.82 -0.13
N THR A 64 -12.04 -2.44 0.89
CA THR A 64 -11.65 -1.38 1.83
C THR A 64 -10.99 -1.90 3.10
N ALA A 65 -11.09 -3.21 3.37
CA ALA A 65 -10.34 -3.83 4.46
C ALA A 65 -8.83 -3.86 4.15
N THR A 66 -8.01 -3.82 5.20
CA THR A 66 -6.54 -3.82 5.07
C THR A 66 -5.98 -5.10 4.44
N ASN A 67 -6.72 -6.21 4.50
CA ASN A 67 -6.35 -7.47 3.84
C ASN A 67 -6.54 -7.42 2.30
N GLY A 68 -7.19 -6.36 1.76
CA GLY A 68 -7.40 -6.16 0.33
C GLY A 68 -8.42 -7.09 -0.33
N HIS A 69 -9.21 -7.84 0.44
CA HIS A 69 -10.18 -8.81 -0.07
C HIS A 69 -11.59 -8.68 0.50
N ASP A 70 -11.71 -8.13 1.70
CA ASP A 70 -13.00 -8.01 2.40
C ASP A 70 -13.51 -6.57 2.39
N ASP A 71 -14.72 -6.38 2.92
CA ASP A 71 -15.39 -5.09 3.01
C ASP A 71 -15.51 -4.42 1.62
N ILE A 72 -16.15 -5.13 0.70
CA ILE A 72 -16.29 -4.69 -0.69
C ILE A 72 -17.33 -3.56 -0.80
N VAL A 73 -16.90 -2.45 -1.37
CA VAL A 73 -17.74 -1.33 -1.78
C VAL A 73 -17.92 -1.37 -3.29
N PHE A 74 -19.16 -1.27 -3.74
CA PHE A 74 -19.49 -1.04 -5.14
C PHE A 74 -19.30 0.45 -5.44
N VAL A 75 -18.56 0.78 -6.49
CA VAL A 75 -18.33 2.17 -6.93
C VAL A 75 -18.74 2.29 -8.38
N ALA A 76 -19.68 3.18 -8.67
CA ALA A 76 -20.00 3.58 -10.04
C ALA A 76 -19.39 4.94 -10.33
N TYR A 77 -18.84 5.14 -11.52
CA TYR A 77 -18.34 6.44 -11.94
C TYR A 77 -18.51 6.68 -13.43
N ASP A 78 -18.74 7.92 -13.79
CA ASP A 78 -18.76 8.38 -15.17
C ASP A 78 -17.32 8.38 -15.71
N SER A 79 -17.10 7.81 -16.88
CA SER A 79 -15.76 7.67 -17.50
C SER A 79 -15.05 9.03 -17.68
N ASP A 80 -15.80 10.13 -17.74
CA ASP A 80 -15.26 11.48 -17.89
C ASP A 80 -14.51 11.99 -16.65
N ILE A 81 -14.72 11.41 -15.44
CA ILE A 81 -14.07 11.92 -14.21
C ILE A 81 -12.56 11.63 -14.14
N LEU A 82 -12.07 10.74 -15.00
CA LEU A 82 -10.66 10.35 -15.06
C LEU A 82 -9.90 10.95 -16.26
N ASP A 83 -10.52 11.89 -17.00
CA ASP A 83 -9.93 12.54 -18.20
C ASP A 83 -9.32 11.53 -19.19
N GLY A 84 -9.96 10.37 -19.35
CA GLY A 84 -9.53 9.29 -20.26
C GLY A 84 -8.49 8.33 -19.67
N ALA A 85 -8.13 8.46 -18.40
CA ALA A 85 -7.34 7.43 -17.72
C ALA A 85 -8.18 6.18 -17.41
N HIS A 86 -7.54 5.02 -17.38
CA HIS A 86 -8.17 3.75 -17.03
C HIS A 86 -7.65 3.26 -15.68
N LEU A 87 -8.56 2.72 -14.88
CA LEU A 87 -8.23 2.04 -13.63
C LEU A 87 -8.01 0.54 -13.90
N THR A 88 -7.13 -0.06 -13.12
CA THR A 88 -6.80 -1.49 -13.23
C THR A 88 -7.02 -2.22 -11.92
N GLU A 89 -7.34 -3.51 -12.01
CA GLU A 89 -7.38 -4.39 -10.84
C GLU A 89 -6.03 -4.40 -10.12
N GLY A 90 -6.08 -4.43 -8.79
CA GLY A 90 -4.89 -4.36 -7.94
C GLY A 90 -4.46 -2.94 -7.54
N GLN A 91 -4.85 -1.91 -8.27
CA GLN A 91 -4.56 -0.52 -7.95
C GLN A 91 -5.24 -0.09 -6.64
N TYR A 92 -4.55 0.72 -5.82
CA TYR A 92 -5.11 1.30 -4.59
C TYR A 92 -5.57 2.73 -4.88
N ILE A 93 -6.81 3.05 -4.49
CA ILE A 93 -7.45 4.33 -4.79
C ILE A 93 -8.20 4.90 -3.58
N GLY A 94 -8.43 6.22 -3.61
CA GLY A 94 -9.41 6.91 -2.78
C GLY A 94 -10.62 7.29 -3.62
N VAL A 95 -11.81 7.10 -3.10
CA VAL A 95 -13.07 7.42 -3.78
C VAL A 95 -13.87 8.41 -2.92
N TYR A 96 -14.17 9.54 -3.48
CA TYR A 96 -15.10 10.52 -2.94
C TYR A 96 -16.42 10.39 -3.68
N GLY A 97 -17.52 10.14 -2.97
CA GLY A 97 -18.80 9.91 -3.64
C GLY A 97 -20.00 10.00 -2.72
N HIS A 98 -21.17 9.98 -3.35
CA HIS A 98 -22.44 9.92 -2.64
C HIS A 98 -22.84 8.46 -2.38
N CYS A 99 -23.24 8.16 -1.15
CA CYS A 99 -23.70 6.83 -0.78
C CYS A 99 -25.02 6.50 -1.49
N LYS A 100 -25.04 5.40 -2.23
CA LYS A 100 -26.27 4.86 -2.89
C LYS A 100 -27.12 4.01 -1.95
N GLY A 101 -26.65 3.79 -0.71
CA GLY A 101 -27.21 2.76 0.17
C GLY A 101 -26.67 1.39 -0.23
N GLN A 102 -27.56 0.39 -0.31
CA GLN A 102 -27.20 -0.98 -0.65
C GLN A 102 -27.39 -1.26 -2.13
N VAL A 103 -26.36 -1.78 -2.77
CA VAL A 103 -26.38 -2.26 -4.16
C VAL A 103 -26.40 -3.79 -4.14
N SER A 104 -27.30 -4.40 -4.91
CA SER A 104 -27.43 -5.85 -4.99
C SER A 104 -27.04 -6.35 -6.38
N TYR A 105 -26.30 -7.45 -6.43
CA TYR A 105 -25.98 -8.14 -7.66
C TYR A 105 -26.06 -9.67 -7.46
N THR A 106 -26.12 -10.41 -8.56
CA THR A 106 -26.10 -11.87 -8.53
C THR A 106 -24.68 -12.36 -8.83
N SER A 107 -24.10 -13.14 -7.91
CA SER A 107 -22.79 -13.75 -8.11
C SER A 107 -22.80 -14.79 -9.24
N ALA A 108 -21.62 -15.18 -9.71
CA ALA A 108 -21.48 -16.24 -10.73
C ALA A 108 -22.11 -17.60 -10.30
N LEU A 109 -22.23 -17.83 -8.99
CA LEU A 109 -22.86 -19.02 -8.41
C LEU A 109 -24.37 -18.85 -8.16
N GLY A 110 -24.96 -17.73 -8.61
CA GLY A 110 -26.39 -17.45 -8.49
C GLY A 110 -26.84 -16.89 -7.13
N ALA A 111 -25.93 -16.63 -6.19
CA ALA A 111 -26.28 -16.02 -4.91
C ALA A 111 -26.49 -14.51 -5.07
N LYS A 112 -27.56 -13.98 -4.45
CA LYS A 112 -27.79 -12.54 -4.35
C LYS A 112 -26.90 -11.97 -3.26
N ILE A 113 -26.00 -11.04 -3.64
CA ILE A 113 -25.07 -10.35 -2.75
C ILE A 113 -25.47 -8.88 -2.71
N SER A 114 -25.45 -8.30 -1.51
CA SER A 114 -25.73 -6.88 -1.30
C SER A 114 -24.58 -6.24 -0.54
N ILE A 115 -24.05 -5.15 -1.06
CA ILE A 115 -22.90 -4.41 -0.55
C ILE A 115 -23.19 -2.91 -0.57
N PRO A 116 -22.51 -2.09 0.27
CA PRO A 116 -22.56 -0.64 0.16
C PRO A 116 -22.16 -0.14 -1.22
N GLY A 117 -22.81 0.89 -1.71
CA GLY A 117 -22.52 1.53 -3.01
C GLY A 117 -22.19 3.00 -2.87
N LEU A 118 -21.24 3.47 -3.68
CA LEU A 118 -20.89 4.87 -3.88
C LEU A 118 -21.06 5.25 -5.35
N ASP A 119 -21.59 6.44 -5.58
CA ASP A 119 -21.58 7.13 -6.87
C ASP A 119 -20.44 8.14 -6.82
N ALA A 120 -19.36 7.90 -7.54
CA ALA A 120 -18.14 8.67 -7.38
C ALA A 120 -18.26 10.08 -7.98
N ASP A 121 -17.86 11.07 -7.20
CA ASP A 121 -17.68 12.45 -7.65
C ASP A 121 -16.23 12.71 -8.05
N SER A 122 -15.28 12.00 -7.42
CA SER A 122 -13.85 12.07 -7.72
C SER A 122 -13.13 10.80 -7.27
N ILE A 123 -12.07 10.44 -7.99
CA ILE A 123 -11.20 9.31 -7.67
C ILE A 123 -9.76 9.81 -7.55
N ASP A 124 -9.16 9.57 -6.37
CA ASP A 124 -7.76 9.88 -6.08
C ASP A 124 -6.90 8.64 -6.31
N GLN A 125 -6.08 8.68 -7.36
CA GLN A 125 -5.13 7.63 -7.73
C GLN A 125 -3.77 7.78 -7.05
N THR A 126 -3.58 8.83 -6.23
CA THR A 126 -2.31 9.12 -5.54
C THR A 126 -2.27 8.56 -4.12
N VAL A 127 -3.36 7.98 -3.66
CA VAL A 127 -3.46 7.39 -2.32
C VAL A 127 -2.56 6.16 -2.24
N LYS A 128 -1.69 6.15 -1.23
CA LYS A 128 -0.81 5.02 -0.97
C LYS A 128 -1.54 3.90 -0.23
N SER A 129 -1.27 2.68 -0.62
CA SER A 129 -1.73 1.50 0.12
C SER A 129 -1.05 1.42 1.49
N PRO A 130 -1.64 0.71 2.47
CA PRO A 130 -0.98 0.44 3.75
C PRO A 130 0.40 -0.19 3.57
N GLN A 131 0.57 -1.04 2.55
CA GLN A 131 1.82 -1.68 2.19
C GLN A 131 2.90 -0.66 1.79
N GLU A 132 2.57 0.25 0.87
CA GLU A 132 3.47 1.31 0.43
C GLU A 132 3.91 2.21 1.59
N VAL A 133 2.96 2.61 2.45
CA VAL A 133 3.25 3.46 3.61
C VAL A 133 4.27 2.79 4.54
N GLN A 134 4.12 1.50 4.82
CA GLN A 134 5.03 0.79 5.72
C GLN A 134 6.41 0.56 5.09
N VAL A 135 6.47 0.21 3.81
CA VAL A 135 7.74 0.05 3.09
C VAL A 135 8.49 1.37 3.01
N GLU A 136 7.80 2.48 2.72
CA GLU A 136 8.43 3.81 2.70
C GLU A 136 8.92 4.27 4.07
N ALA A 137 8.18 3.97 5.14
CA ALA A 137 8.62 4.29 6.51
C ALA A 137 9.90 3.53 6.88
N MET A 138 10.00 2.25 6.52
CA MET A 138 11.22 1.46 6.67
C MET A 138 12.36 2.03 5.83
N GLN A 139 12.10 2.34 4.55
CA GLN A 139 13.10 2.89 3.64
C GLN A 139 13.68 4.22 4.15
N ALA A 140 12.84 5.10 4.70
CA ALA A 140 13.29 6.38 5.27
C ALA A 140 14.28 6.21 6.44
N MET A 141 14.12 5.17 7.26
CA MET A 141 15.10 4.84 8.32
C MET A 141 16.41 4.32 7.73
N LEU A 142 16.34 3.51 6.66
CA LEU A 142 17.52 2.96 5.99
C LEU A 142 18.30 4.01 5.18
N ASP A 143 17.62 4.97 4.57
CA ASP A 143 18.26 6.07 3.82
C ASP A 143 19.12 6.97 4.73
N GLY A 144 18.79 7.03 6.02
CA GLY A 144 19.57 7.73 7.04
C GLY A 144 20.66 6.87 7.70
N ALA A 145 20.77 5.59 7.35
CA ALA A 145 21.71 4.66 7.97
C ALA A 145 23.10 4.77 7.37
N ASP A 146 24.11 4.87 8.24
CA ASP A 146 25.52 4.85 7.86
C ASP A 146 26.11 3.47 8.20
N PHE A 147 26.38 2.68 7.17
CA PHE A 147 26.99 1.37 7.28
C PHE A 147 28.52 1.49 7.17
N GLU A 148 29.20 1.38 8.27
CA GLU A 148 30.65 1.40 8.34
C GLU A 148 31.26 0.03 8.07
N LYS A 149 32.38 0.00 7.32
CA LYS A 149 33.19 -1.21 7.14
C LYS A 149 34.14 -1.39 8.32
N VAL A 150 33.99 -2.45 9.07
CA VAL A 150 34.74 -2.70 10.31
C VAL A 150 35.45 -4.05 10.25
N ASP A 151 36.70 -4.14 10.70
CA ASP A 151 37.38 -5.41 10.98
C ASP A 151 37.00 -5.87 12.40
N THR A 152 36.06 -6.78 12.51
CA THR A 152 35.50 -7.21 13.79
C THR A 152 36.39 -8.21 14.53
N SER A 153 37.36 -8.83 13.85
CA SER A 153 38.28 -9.80 14.44
C SER A 153 39.66 -9.23 14.75
N GLY A 154 40.04 -8.11 14.09
CA GLY A 154 41.42 -7.62 14.04
C GLY A 154 42.37 -8.51 13.20
N TYR A 155 41.81 -9.50 12.49
CA TYR A 155 42.55 -10.46 11.65
C TYR A 155 41.98 -10.56 10.23
N GLY A 156 41.22 -9.52 9.79
CA GLY A 156 40.68 -9.45 8.43
C GLY A 156 39.29 -10.04 8.24
N THR A 157 38.52 -10.20 9.31
CA THR A 157 37.09 -10.47 9.22
C THR A 157 36.35 -9.15 9.12
N TRP A 158 35.85 -8.85 7.93
CA TRP A 158 35.21 -7.59 7.63
C TRP A 158 33.69 -7.71 7.66
N GLU A 159 33.05 -6.67 8.19
CA GLU A 159 31.60 -6.53 8.23
C GLU A 159 31.19 -5.11 7.90
N TYR A 160 30.00 -4.95 7.32
CA TYR A 160 29.30 -3.68 7.31
C TYR A 160 28.35 -3.60 8.48
N VAL A 161 28.49 -2.57 9.31
CA VAL A 161 27.77 -2.41 10.57
C VAL A 161 27.10 -1.04 10.59
N ALA A 162 25.81 -1.00 10.92
CA ALA A 162 25.07 0.23 11.19
C ALA A 162 24.23 0.09 12.46
N LYS A 163 24.11 1.18 13.21
CA LYS A 163 23.16 1.30 14.33
C LYS A 163 22.01 2.18 13.88
N ILE A 164 20.81 1.60 13.81
CA ILE A 164 19.63 2.28 13.28
C ILE A 164 18.57 2.34 14.38
N GLN A 165 18.04 3.54 14.63
CA GLN A 165 16.96 3.75 15.58
C GLN A 165 15.61 3.59 14.84
N ASN A 166 14.67 2.83 15.43
CA ASN A 166 13.29 2.83 14.99
C ASN A 166 12.62 4.15 15.39
N THR A 167 12.40 5.01 14.41
CA THR A 167 11.77 6.33 14.61
C THR A 167 10.26 6.30 14.40
N THR A 168 9.69 5.11 14.15
CA THR A 168 8.25 4.92 13.94
C THR A 168 7.56 4.43 15.21
N GLU A 169 6.23 4.39 15.20
CA GLU A 169 5.42 3.80 16.28
C GLU A 169 5.20 2.29 16.11
N ASN A 170 5.77 1.67 15.05
CA ASN A 170 5.59 0.26 14.77
C ASN A 170 6.61 -0.61 15.52
N ASP A 171 6.15 -1.75 16.02
CA ASP A 171 7.00 -2.83 16.52
C ASP A 171 7.30 -3.79 15.37
N TYR A 172 8.53 -3.70 14.86
CA TYR A 172 8.98 -4.51 13.73
C TYR A 172 9.53 -5.86 14.21
N SER A 173 9.29 -6.90 13.42
CA SER A 173 9.89 -8.22 13.62
C SER A 173 10.33 -8.82 12.30
N ASN A 174 11.24 -9.79 12.37
CA ASN A 174 11.77 -10.49 11.19
C ASN A 174 12.28 -9.54 10.10
N VAL A 175 12.95 -8.45 10.50
CA VAL A 175 13.51 -7.49 9.55
C VAL A 175 14.68 -8.14 8.83
N SER A 176 14.62 -8.16 7.50
CA SER A 176 15.66 -8.69 6.63
C SER A 176 16.04 -7.66 5.57
N LEU A 177 17.33 -7.36 5.53
CA LEU A 177 17.94 -6.43 4.58
C LEU A 177 18.93 -7.18 3.69
N VAL A 178 18.99 -6.78 2.42
CA VAL A 178 20.08 -7.10 1.53
C VAL A 178 21.03 -5.90 1.48
N LEU A 179 22.29 -6.11 1.75
CA LEU A 179 23.32 -5.09 1.66
C LEU A 179 24.08 -5.26 0.33
N GLY A 180 23.74 -4.47 -0.69
CA GLY A 180 24.46 -4.46 -1.95
C GLY A 180 25.83 -3.79 -1.77
N ILE A 181 26.91 -4.48 -2.15
CA ILE A 181 28.30 -4.05 -1.98
C ILE A 181 28.84 -3.50 -3.29
N TYR A 182 29.44 -2.32 -3.27
CA TYR A 182 29.88 -1.60 -4.47
C TYR A 182 31.36 -1.22 -4.38
N ASP A 183 32.02 -1.24 -5.55
CA ASP A 183 33.38 -0.76 -5.72
C ASP A 183 33.46 0.76 -6.01
N ALA A 184 34.67 1.29 -6.18
CA ALA A 184 34.92 2.70 -6.45
C ALA A 184 34.34 3.19 -7.80
N SER A 185 34.03 2.29 -8.73
CA SER A 185 33.37 2.62 -10.00
C SER A 185 31.85 2.69 -9.87
N GLY A 186 31.29 2.28 -8.72
CA GLY A 186 29.86 2.14 -8.49
C GLY A 186 29.27 0.81 -9.00
N MET A 187 30.12 -0.15 -9.37
CA MET A 187 29.69 -1.48 -9.77
C MET A 187 29.38 -2.33 -8.54
N ARG A 188 28.23 -3.04 -8.55
CA ARG A 188 27.89 -4.03 -7.51
C ARG A 188 28.79 -5.25 -7.64
N ILE A 189 29.64 -5.47 -6.65
CA ILE A 189 30.63 -6.56 -6.61
C ILE A 189 30.19 -7.74 -5.72
N GLY A 190 29.11 -7.55 -4.97
CA GLY A 190 28.55 -8.58 -4.09
C GLY A 190 27.34 -8.12 -3.32
N GLU A 191 26.87 -9.00 -2.46
CA GLU A 191 25.81 -8.72 -1.50
C GLU A 191 26.02 -9.53 -0.24
N THR A 192 25.39 -9.09 0.84
CA THR A 192 25.27 -9.81 2.11
C THR A 192 23.94 -9.49 2.77
N TYR A 193 23.64 -10.12 3.89
CA TYR A 193 22.36 -9.96 4.57
C TYR A 193 22.57 -9.44 5.98
N ALA A 194 21.69 -8.52 6.41
CA ALA A 194 21.63 -8.04 7.77
C ALA A 194 20.19 -8.19 8.28
N ASN A 195 20.04 -8.69 9.52
CA ASN A 195 18.75 -9.07 10.04
C ASN A 195 18.55 -8.56 11.47
N ALA A 196 17.28 -8.31 11.83
CA ALA A 196 16.86 -8.09 13.20
C ALA A 196 15.61 -8.94 13.50
N THR A 197 15.61 -9.66 14.61
CA THR A 197 14.48 -10.50 15.02
C THR A 197 13.32 -9.65 15.54
N SER A 198 13.64 -8.57 16.28
CA SER A 198 12.69 -7.59 16.81
C SER A 198 13.30 -6.20 16.80
N TRP A 199 12.47 -5.16 16.67
CA TRP A 199 12.90 -3.77 16.65
C TRP A 199 11.75 -2.86 17.10
N ALA A 200 11.69 -2.63 18.42
CA ALA A 200 10.61 -1.87 19.04
C ALA A 200 10.70 -0.35 18.75
N PRO A 201 9.60 0.40 18.87
CA PRO A 201 9.61 1.87 18.76
C PRO A 201 10.65 2.52 19.67
N GLY A 202 11.46 3.41 19.09
CA GLY A 202 12.53 4.12 19.81
C GLY A 202 13.80 3.28 20.07
N GLU A 203 13.76 1.98 19.85
CA GLU A 203 14.92 1.09 20.03
C GLU A 203 15.97 1.32 18.94
N THR A 204 17.26 1.23 19.33
CA THR A 204 18.38 1.21 18.38
C THR A 204 18.93 -0.19 18.27
N VAL A 205 18.88 -0.76 17.07
CA VAL A 205 19.39 -2.08 16.74
C VAL A 205 20.63 -1.97 15.88
N GLN A 206 21.60 -2.85 16.12
CA GLN A 206 22.77 -3.00 15.27
C GLN A 206 22.45 -3.99 14.14
N PHE A 207 22.55 -3.52 12.91
CA PHE A 207 22.51 -4.37 11.71
C PHE A 207 23.94 -4.63 11.26
N GLU A 208 24.27 -5.90 11.00
CA GLU A 208 25.60 -6.31 10.58
C GLU A 208 25.51 -7.33 9.45
N GLY A 209 26.38 -7.16 8.45
CA GLY A 209 26.47 -8.05 7.31
C GLY A 209 27.91 -8.39 6.98
N TYR A 210 28.21 -9.69 6.89
CA TYR A 210 29.54 -10.19 6.58
C TYR A 210 30.03 -9.75 5.21
N LEU A 211 31.30 -9.33 5.12
CA LEU A 211 31.97 -8.98 3.88
C LEU A 211 33.02 -10.04 3.56
N ASP A 212 32.88 -10.70 2.43
CA ASP A 212 33.87 -11.64 1.91
C ASP A 212 35.26 -10.97 1.83
N SER A 213 36.25 -11.56 2.49
CA SER A 213 37.60 -11.04 2.56
C SER A 213 38.26 -10.83 1.19
N THR A 214 37.87 -11.62 0.19
CA THR A 214 38.37 -11.47 -1.20
C THR A 214 37.87 -10.20 -1.87
N LYS A 215 36.80 -9.59 -1.36
CA LYS A 215 36.19 -8.35 -1.86
C LYS A 215 36.49 -7.15 -0.97
N ALA A 216 37.05 -7.36 0.20
CA ALA A 216 37.21 -6.32 1.22
C ALA A 216 38.00 -5.10 0.71
N ASP A 217 39.06 -5.30 -0.07
CA ASP A 217 39.90 -4.22 -0.60
C ASP A 217 39.18 -3.41 -1.68
N ALA A 218 38.29 -4.04 -2.48
CA ALA A 218 37.56 -3.41 -3.55
C ALA A 218 36.25 -2.75 -3.08
N ALA A 219 35.72 -3.19 -1.94
CA ALA A 219 34.46 -2.71 -1.38
C ALA A 219 34.62 -1.33 -0.75
N VAL A 220 33.93 -0.31 -1.31
CA VAL A 220 34.02 1.09 -0.82
C VAL A 220 32.71 1.62 -0.28
N SER A 221 31.58 1.04 -0.67
CA SER A 221 30.25 1.45 -0.19
C SER A 221 29.26 0.30 -0.15
N VAL A 222 28.21 0.49 0.63
CA VAL A 222 27.10 -0.44 0.73
C VAL A 222 25.77 0.31 0.61
N LYS A 223 24.76 -0.34 0.02
CA LYS A 223 23.40 0.18 -0.02
C LYS A 223 22.46 -0.86 0.57
N PRO A 224 21.73 -0.51 1.64
CA PRO A 224 20.70 -1.39 2.20
C PRO A 224 19.45 -1.40 1.31
N GLU A 225 18.91 -2.58 1.08
CA GLU A 225 17.69 -2.83 0.34
C GLU A 225 16.76 -3.65 1.25
N ILE A 226 15.49 -3.27 1.34
CA ILE A 226 14.51 -4.03 2.12
C ILE A 226 14.21 -5.33 1.39
N GLN A 227 14.44 -6.48 2.06
CA GLN A 227 13.94 -7.75 1.61
C GLN A 227 12.53 -7.99 2.16
N GLY A 228 12.32 -7.73 3.46
CA GLY A 228 11.03 -7.76 4.09
C GLY A 228 11.09 -7.60 5.60
N PHE A 229 9.93 -7.39 6.21
CA PHE A 229 9.72 -7.27 7.65
C PHE A 229 8.27 -7.58 8.02
N SER A 230 8.01 -7.76 9.32
CA SER A 230 6.65 -7.95 9.82
C SER A 230 6.27 -6.87 10.83
N ILE A 231 4.97 -6.53 10.86
CA ILE A 231 4.34 -5.73 11.91
C ILE A 231 3.15 -6.56 12.42
N GLY A 232 3.22 -7.05 13.66
CA GLY A 232 2.26 -8.02 14.15
C GLY A 232 2.28 -9.31 13.31
N SER A 233 1.12 -9.66 12.72
CA SER A 233 0.97 -10.83 11.83
C SER A 233 1.21 -10.51 10.35
N ASP A 234 1.30 -9.24 9.98
CA ASP A 234 1.36 -8.82 8.59
C ASP A 234 2.80 -8.71 8.10
N TYR A 235 3.04 -9.24 6.90
CA TYR A 235 4.35 -9.21 6.24
C TYR A 235 4.37 -8.15 5.15
N TYR A 236 5.48 -7.41 5.08
CA TYR A 236 5.69 -6.29 4.16
C TYR A 236 6.99 -6.47 3.38
N SER A 237 6.93 -6.24 2.06
CA SER A 237 8.13 -6.21 1.21
C SER A 237 7.91 -5.34 -0.02
N PRO A 238 8.96 -4.75 -0.62
CA PRO A 238 8.85 -4.00 -1.87
C PRO A 238 8.29 -4.83 -3.03
N SER A 239 8.52 -6.14 -3.06
CA SER A 239 8.03 -7.05 -4.10
C SER A 239 6.50 -7.18 -4.13
N GLN A 240 5.80 -6.75 -3.08
CA GLN A 240 4.33 -6.75 -3.03
C GLN A 240 3.72 -5.46 -3.57
N LEU A 241 4.54 -4.48 -3.96
CA LEU A 241 4.10 -3.17 -4.50
C LEU A 241 3.94 -3.17 -6.03
N SER A 242 4.19 -4.29 -6.68
CA SER A 242 4.13 -4.48 -8.14
C SER A 242 2.77 -4.99 -8.61
#